data_ea9b75de00cfa7129ffa01ddf5412e47
#
_entry.id   ea9b75de00cfa7129ffa01ddf5412e47
#
_cell.length_a   1.000
_cell.length_b   1.000
_cell.length_c   1.000
_cell.angle_alpha   90.00
_cell.angle_beta   90.00
_cell.angle_gamma   90.00
#
_symmetry.space_group_name_H-M   'P 1'
#
loop_
_entity.id
_entity.type
_entity.pdbx_description
1 polymer ?
#
loop_
_entity_poly.entity_id
_entity_poly.type
_entity_poly.pdbx_seq_one_letter_code
_entity_poly.pdbx_strand_id
1 'polypeptide(L)'
;MAAYSSFQKPLWRLKPRERKVILFLGDVLAVSLGLTLALFLWASSNKEYLRFSLNFLTERVPFWFYLLPVAWLLMMMELYDVTRAANRKQTVRDLTLIALVSLMIYLAVYFTSSPDSLPRLGVAIFVIASYLFTLLWRLIYIAVFTSPSFMR
;
A
#
# COMPACT_ATOMS: atom_id res chain seq x y z
N MET A 1 55.93 0.77 13.19
CA MET A 1 55.14 1.10 11.98
C MET A 1 53.74 0.60 12.19
N ALA A 2 52.82 1.46 12.62
CA ALA A 2 51.44 1.13 12.85
C ALA A 2 50.65 1.44 11.56
N ALA A 3 50.14 0.39 10.92
CA ALA A 3 49.27 0.53 9.77
C ALA A 3 47.90 1.09 10.22
N TYR A 4 47.66 2.34 9.92
CA TYR A 4 46.33 2.95 10.00
C TYR A 4 45.42 2.22 9.02
N SER A 5 44.62 1.27 9.47
CA SER A 5 43.49 0.77 8.71
C SER A 5 42.47 1.88 8.65
N SER A 6 42.46 2.58 7.53
CA SER A 6 41.38 3.50 7.17
C SER A 6 40.08 2.70 7.08
N PHE A 7 39.31 2.67 8.16
CA PHE A 7 37.92 2.21 8.15
C PHE A 7 37.16 3.09 7.16
N GLN A 8 37.01 2.61 5.94
CA GLN A 8 36.09 3.19 4.98
C GLN A 8 34.69 3.12 5.60
N LYS A 9 34.21 4.28 6.07
CA LYS A 9 32.82 4.42 6.51
C LYS A 9 31.92 4.05 5.34
N PRO A 10 31.02 3.08 5.47
CA PRO A 10 30.14 2.72 4.36
C PRO A 10 29.32 3.95 3.96
N LEU A 11 29.42 4.34 2.70
CA LEU A 11 28.83 5.54 2.09
C LEU A 11 27.30 5.58 2.10
N TRP A 12 26.62 4.52 2.57
CA TRP A 12 25.18 4.31 2.48
C TRP A 12 24.45 4.26 3.82
N ARG A 13 24.78 5.14 4.77
CA ARG A 13 23.97 5.31 5.97
C ARG A 13 22.80 6.23 5.69
N LEU A 14 21.67 5.65 5.26
CA LEU A 14 20.42 6.38 5.14
C LEU A 14 20.01 6.95 6.50
N LYS A 15 19.75 8.26 6.53
CA LYS A 15 19.21 8.93 7.72
C LYS A 15 17.80 8.41 8.03
N PRO A 16 17.33 8.45 9.28
CA PRO A 16 15.98 8.02 9.64
C PRO A 16 14.88 8.68 8.81
N ARG A 17 15.07 9.93 8.40
CA ARG A 17 14.14 10.65 7.51
C ARG A 17 14.09 10.03 6.10
N GLU A 18 15.23 9.67 5.53
CA GLU A 18 15.31 9.05 4.19
C GLU A 18 14.64 7.69 4.18
N ARG A 19 14.79 6.91 5.26
CA ARG A 19 14.10 5.62 5.42
C ARG A 19 12.58 5.78 5.46
N LYS A 20 12.06 6.81 6.15
CA LYS A 20 10.63 7.11 6.17
C LYS A 20 10.12 7.49 4.78
N VAL A 21 10.88 8.30 4.05
CA VAL A 21 10.51 8.72 2.68
C VAL A 21 10.48 7.52 1.73
N ILE A 22 11.48 6.65 1.79
CA ILE A 22 11.52 5.43 0.95
C ILE A 22 10.34 4.51 1.28
N LEU A 23 10.06 4.31 2.57
CA LEU A 23 8.91 3.51 3.00
C LEU A 23 7.60 4.08 2.48
N PHE A 24 7.40 5.40 2.64
CA PHE A 24 6.20 6.10 2.17
C PHE A 24 6.04 6.04 0.65
N LEU A 25 7.11 6.32 -0.11
CA LEU A 25 7.06 6.27 -1.58
C LEU A 25 6.73 4.86 -2.08
N GLY A 26 7.28 3.83 -1.45
CA GLY A 26 6.96 2.45 -1.80
C GLY A 26 5.51 2.09 -1.46
N ASP A 27 4.96 2.56 -0.33
CA ASP A 27 3.55 2.38 0.01
C ASP A 27 2.64 3.10 -1.00
N VAL A 28 2.99 4.33 -1.41
CA VAL A 28 2.25 5.06 -2.46
C VAL A 28 2.24 4.29 -3.78
N LEU A 29 3.38 3.76 -4.20
CA LEU A 29 3.47 2.92 -5.40
C LEU A 29 2.64 1.63 -5.26
N ALA A 30 2.74 0.95 -4.12
CA ALA A 30 2.01 -0.28 -3.85
C ALA A 30 0.49 -0.07 -3.93
N VAL A 31 -0.02 0.98 -3.31
CA VAL A 31 -1.46 1.30 -3.31
C VAL A 31 -1.93 1.79 -4.69
N SER A 32 -1.10 2.53 -5.42
CA SER A 32 -1.39 2.94 -6.80
C SER A 32 -1.48 1.73 -7.74
N LEU A 33 -0.60 0.75 -7.58
CA LEU A 33 -0.70 -0.54 -8.30
C LEU A 33 -1.97 -1.30 -7.91
N GLY A 34 -2.34 -1.28 -6.62
CA GLY A 34 -3.59 -1.85 -6.13
C GLY A 34 -4.82 -1.23 -6.79
N LEU A 35 -4.85 0.10 -6.89
CA LEU A 35 -5.92 0.83 -7.58
C LEU A 35 -5.98 0.46 -9.07
N THR A 36 -4.83 0.47 -9.75
CA THR A 36 -4.75 0.13 -11.18
C THR A 36 -5.25 -1.28 -11.45
N LEU A 37 -4.84 -2.25 -10.62
CA LEU A 37 -5.29 -3.64 -10.73
C LEU A 37 -6.80 -3.75 -10.47
N ALA A 38 -7.32 -3.06 -9.47
CA ALA A 38 -8.75 -3.05 -9.16
C ALA A 38 -9.58 -2.51 -10.33
N LEU A 39 -9.16 -1.39 -10.91
CA LEU A 39 -9.81 -0.78 -12.07
C LEU A 39 -9.75 -1.70 -13.29
N PHE A 40 -8.60 -2.32 -13.55
CA PHE A 40 -8.41 -3.22 -14.68
C PHE A 40 -9.31 -4.47 -14.57
N LEU A 41 -9.33 -5.13 -13.41
CA LEU A 41 -10.15 -6.32 -13.18
C LEU A 41 -11.65 -5.97 -13.17
N TRP A 42 -12.01 -4.82 -12.62
CA TRP A 42 -13.39 -4.37 -12.63
C TRP A 42 -13.87 -4.04 -14.06
N ALA A 43 -13.05 -3.36 -14.87
CA ALA A 43 -13.35 -3.09 -16.28
C ALA A 43 -13.51 -4.39 -17.07
N SER A 44 -12.64 -5.37 -16.88
CA SER A 44 -12.71 -6.67 -17.59
C SER A 44 -13.91 -7.53 -17.18
N SER A 45 -14.44 -7.32 -15.99
CA SER A 45 -15.64 -8.02 -15.49
C SER A 45 -16.94 -7.37 -15.94
N ASN A 46 -16.88 -6.15 -16.48
CA ASN A 46 -18.07 -5.43 -16.91
C ASN A 46 -18.42 -5.77 -18.36
N LYS A 47 -19.64 -6.30 -18.59
CA LYS A 47 -20.08 -6.74 -19.91
C LYS A 47 -20.24 -5.60 -20.93
N GLU A 48 -20.52 -4.39 -20.45
CA GLU A 48 -20.70 -3.20 -21.29
C GLU A 48 -19.37 -2.59 -21.74
N TYR A 49 -18.35 -2.66 -20.88
CA TYR A 49 -17.02 -2.09 -21.12
C TYR A 49 -15.98 -3.23 -21.15
N LEU A 50 -16.03 -4.05 -22.18
CA LEU A 50 -15.16 -5.23 -22.33
C LEU A 50 -13.65 -4.95 -22.29
N ARG A 51 -13.24 -3.68 -22.17
CA ARG A 51 -11.84 -3.25 -22.13
C ARG A 51 -11.64 -2.07 -21.17
N PHE A 52 -10.49 -2.04 -20.54
CA PHE A 52 -10.00 -0.87 -19.82
C PHE A 52 -9.85 0.30 -20.79
N SER A 53 -10.72 1.31 -20.67
CA SER A 53 -10.77 2.48 -21.56
C SER A 53 -10.96 3.78 -20.77
N LEU A 54 -10.63 4.91 -21.41
CA LEU A 54 -10.85 6.23 -20.80
C LEU A 54 -12.33 6.48 -20.49
N ASN A 55 -13.24 6.03 -21.37
CA ASN A 55 -14.69 6.16 -21.16
C ASN A 55 -15.12 5.41 -19.89
N PHE A 56 -14.59 4.18 -19.65
CA PHE A 56 -14.86 3.46 -18.41
C PHE A 56 -14.42 4.27 -17.19
N LEU A 57 -13.22 4.87 -17.22
CA LEU A 57 -12.67 5.63 -16.10
C LEU A 57 -13.47 6.91 -15.81
N THR A 58 -14.01 7.58 -16.82
CA THR A 58 -14.70 8.87 -16.64
C THR A 58 -16.20 8.71 -16.39
N GLU A 59 -16.84 7.71 -16.97
CA GLU A 59 -18.30 7.55 -16.92
C GLU A 59 -18.75 6.56 -15.83
N ARG A 60 -17.99 5.49 -15.61
CA ARG A 60 -18.40 4.40 -14.71
C ARG A 60 -17.75 4.47 -13.32
N VAL A 61 -16.54 5.00 -13.23
CA VAL A 61 -15.80 5.06 -11.96
C VAL A 61 -16.20 6.33 -11.21
N PRO A 62 -16.85 6.25 -10.03
CA PRO A 62 -17.19 7.43 -9.25
C PRO A 62 -15.91 8.10 -8.72
N PHE A 63 -15.91 9.42 -8.64
CA PHE A 63 -14.75 10.21 -8.21
C PHE A 63 -14.19 9.78 -6.85
N TRP A 64 -15.02 9.41 -5.89
CA TRP A 64 -14.59 8.95 -4.57
C TRP A 64 -13.73 7.68 -4.61
N PHE A 65 -13.87 6.85 -5.67
CA PHE A 65 -13.05 5.64 -5.82
C PHE A 65 -11.57 5.97 -5.97
N TYR A 66 -11.23 7.08 -6.62
CA TYR A 66 -9.85 7.56 -6.74
C TYR A 66 -9.28 8.11 -5.42
N LEU A 67 -10.11 8.35 -4.41
CA LEU A 67 -9.66 8.76 -3.07
C LEU A 67 -9.34 7.57 -2.16
N LEU A 68 -9.69 6.34 -2.54
CA LEU A 68 -9.40 5.14 -1.75
C LEU A 68 -7.91 4.96 -1.42
N PRO A 69 -6.96 5.19 -2.35
CA PRO A 69 -5.53 5.18 -2.03
C PRO A 69 -5.15 6.16 -0.92
N VAL A 70 -5.70 7.36 -0.95
CA VAL A 70 -5.44 8.39 0.07
C VAL A 70 -5.99 7.94 1.42
N ALA A 71 -7.21 7.43 1.45
CA ALA A 71 -7.81 6.89 2.69
C ALA A 71 -6.98 5.74 3.27
N TRP A 72 -6.49 4.82 2.42
CA TRP A 72 -5.61 3.74 2.83
C TRP A 72 -4.30 4.25 3.44
N LEU A 73 -3.64 5.20 2.77
CA LEU A 73 -2.39 5.80 3.28
C LEU A 73 -2.60 6.57 4.58
N LEU A 74 -3.74 7.26 4.75
CA LEU A 74 -4.09 7.93 6.01
C LEU A 74 -4.24 6.92 7.16
N MET A 75 -4.90 5.78 6.93
CA MET A 75 -4.99 4.71 7.93
C MET A 75 -3.63 4.12 8.30
N MET A 76 -2.66 4.18 7.37
CA MET A 76 -1.31 3.70 7.59
C MET A 76 -0.39 4.73 8.29
N MET A 77 -0.84 5.95 8.60
CA MET A 77 0.02 7.01 9.14
C MET A 77 0.74 6.61 10.44
N GLU A 78 0.08 5.84 11.31
CA GLU A 78 0.69 5.35 12.54
C GLU A 78 1.79 4.29 12.32
N LEU A 79 1.81 3.65 11.16
CA LEU A 79 2.77 2.61 10.80
C LEU A 79 4.09 3.17 10.24
N TYR A 80 4.23 4.50 10.12
CA TYR A 80 5.48 5.14 9.67
C TYR A 80 6.49 5.38 10.79
N ASP A 81 6.23 4.84 11.99
CA ASP A 81 7.28 4.75 13.01
C ASP A 81 8.31 3.69 12.59
N VAL A 82 9.57 4.13 12.44
CA VAL A 82 10.68 3.29 11.95
C VAL A 82 10.92 2.08 12.85
N THR A 83 10.65 2.21 14.15
CA THR A 83 10.79 1.12 15.12
C THR A 83 9.74 0.04 14.93
N ARG A 84 8.50 0.43 14.67
CA ARG A 84 7.39 -0.49 14.37
C ARG A 84 7.55 -1.14 13.00
N ALA A 85 7.96 -0.36 11.99
CA ALA A 85 8.16 -0.84 10.64
C ALA A 85 9.27 -1.90 10.52
N ALA A 86 10.20 -1.98 11.47
CA ALA A 86 11.26 -2.99 11.49
C ALA A 86 10.80 -4.37 11.97
N ASN A 87 9.63 -4.49 12.61
CA ASN A 87 9.13 -5.74 13.17
C ASN A 87 8.11 -6.40 12.24
N ARG A 88 8.51 -7.54 11.64
CA ARG A 88 7.64 -8.29 10.70
C ARG A 88 6.28 -8.66 11.28
N LYS A 89 6.25 -9.24 12.49
CA LYS A 89 4.99 -9.68 13.11
C LYS A 89 4.05 -8.50 13.38
N GLN A 90 4.60 -7.38 13.83
CA GLN A 90 3.83 -6.19 14.11
C GLN A 90 3.30 -5.56 12.82
N THR A 91 4.14 -5.46 11.78
CA THR A 91 3.74 -4.95 10.45
C THR A 91 2.59 -5.78 9.85
N VAL A 92 2.70 -7.11 9.86
CA VAL A 92 1.65 -8.00 9.34
C VAL A 92 0.35 -7.80 10.14
N ARG A 93 0.41 -7.81 11.47
CA ARG A 93 -0.77 -7.62 12.32
C ARG A 93 -1.45 -6.28 12.05
N ASP A 94 -0.68 -5.20 12.02
CA ASP A 94 -1.22 -3.85 11.90
C ASP A 94 -1.81 -3.61 10.50
N LEU A 95 -1.17 -4.11 9.43
CA LEU A 95 -1.74 -4.10 8.09
C LEU A 95 -3.01 -4.94 7.98
N THR A 96 -3.05 -6.11 8.61
CA THR A 96 -4.26 -6.94 8.64
C THR A 96 -5.40 -6.22 9.36
N LEU A 97 -5.12 -5.53 10.46
CA LEU A 97 -6.13 -4.72 11.15
C LEU A 97 -6.66 -3.59 10.26
N ILE A 98 -5.79 -2.88 9.54
CA ILE A 98 -6.22 -1.83 8.59
C ILE A 98 -7.10 -2.42 7.50
N ALA A 99 -6.73 -3.56 6.93
CA ALA A 99 -7.54 -4.23 5.91
C ALA A 99 -8.91 -4.66 6.45
N LEU A 100 -8.97 -5.22 7.66
CA LEU A 100 -10.22 -5.60 8.31
C LEU A 100 -11.10 -4.38 8.60
N VAL A 101 -10.53 -3.31 9.16
CA VAL A 101 -11.27 -2.06 9.43
C VAL A 101 -11.80 -1.47 8.12
N SER A 102 -10.98 -1.41 7.07
CA SER A 102 -11.40 -0.93 5.75
C SER A 102 -12.55 -1.77 5.18
N LEU A 103 -12.48 -3.09 5.33
CA LEU A 103 -13.54 -4.00 4.90
C LEU A 103 -14.83 -3.80 5.72
N MET A 104 -14.71 -3.61 7.03
CA MET A 104 -15.88 -3.36 7.91
C MET A 104 -16.56 -2.04 7.57
N ILE A 105 -15.79 -0.96 7.34
CA ILE A 105 -16.32 0.33 6.90
C ILE A 105 -17.03 0.15 5.55
N TYR A 106 -16.40 -0.55 4.60
CA TYR A 106 -17.02 -0.82 3.31
C TYR A 106 -18.33 -1.60 3.44
N LEU A 107 -18.38 -2.65 4.25
CA LEU A 107 -19.60 -3.41 4.50
C LEU A 107 -20.70 -2.55 5.13
N ALA A 108 -20.36 -1.69 6.09
CA ALA A 108 -21.32 -0.77 6.70
C ALA A 108 -21.92 0.17 5.66
N VAL A 109 -21.08 0.81 4.81
CA VAL A 109 -21.54 1.66 3.72
C VAL A 109 -22.37 0.86 2.70
N TYR A 110 -21.96 -0.37 2.40
CA TYR A 110 -22.65 -1.25 1.47
C TYR A 110 -24.07 -1.56 1.91
N PHE A 111 -24.28 -1.91 3.20
CA PHE A 111 -25.61 -2.25 3.72
C PHE A 111 -26.53 -1.04 3.91
N THR A 112 -25.96 0.17 4.01
CA THR A 112 -26.72 1.41 4.14
C THR A 112 -27.01 2.08 2.79
N SER A 113 -26.35 1.65 1.71
CA SER A 113 -26.49 2.24 0.38
C SER A 113 -27.54 1.50 -0.47
N SER A 114 -28.16 2.23 -1.42
CA SER A 114 -29.10 1.65 -2.37
C SER A 114 -28.44 0.56 -3.24
N PRO A 115 -29.19 -0.49 -3.63
CA PRO A 115 -28.69 -1.52 -4.54
C PRO A 115 -28.09 -0.89 -5.81
N ASP A 116 -26.96 -1.43 -6.28
CA ASP A 116 -26.25 -1.04 -7.50
C ASP A 116 -25.54 0.35 -7.50
N SER A 117 -25.59 1.09 -6.38
CA SER A 117 -24.91 2.39 -6.26
C SER A 117 -23.38 2.28 -6.06
N LEU A 118 -22.88 1.13 -5.62
CA LEU A 118 -21.47 0.93 -5.24
C LEU A 118 -20.75 -0.08 -6.15
N PRO A 119 -19.52 0.20 -6.58
CA PRO A 119 -18.68 -0.73 -7.34
C PRO A 119 -18.11 -1.83 -6.41
N ARG A 120 -18.96 -2.79 -6.04
CA ARG A 120 -18.66 -3.85 -5.06
C ARG A 120 -17.37 -4.58 -5.37
N LEU A 121 -17.25 -5.06 -6.62
CA LEU A 121 -16.08 -5.80 -7.05
C LEU A 121 -14.82 -4.95 -7.04
N GLY A 122 -14.91 -3.71 -7.53
CA GLY A 122 -13.77 -2.80 -7.60
C GLY A 122 -13.17 -2.50 -6.22
N VAL A 123 -14.03 -2.22 -5.22
CA VAL A 123 -13.57 -1.93 -3.85
C VAL A 123 -12.98 -3.17 -3.18
N ALA A 124 -13.62 -4.34 -3.34
CA ALA A 124 -13.10 -5.59 -2.78
C ALA A 124 -11.70 -5.91 -3.35
N ILE A 125 -11.54 -5.82 -4.66
CA ILE A 125 -10.24 -6.04 -5.33
C ILE A 125 -9.23 -5.00 -4.85
N PHE A 126 -9.62 -3.72 -4.73
CA PHE A 126 -8.73 -2.67 -4.24
C PHE A 126 -8.20 -2.96 -2.84
N VAL A 127 -9.05 -3.33 -1.89
CA VAL A 127 -8.65 -3.64 -0.51
C VAL A 127 -7.67 -4.83 -0.49
N ILE A 128 -7.99 -5.91 -1.21
CA ILE A 128 -7.14 -7.10 -1.26
C ILE A 128 -5.80 -6.79 -1.93
N ALA A 129 -5.82 -6.13 -3.09
CA ALA A 129 -4.61 -5.80 -3.84
C ALA A 129 -3.71 -4.82 -3.07
N SER A 130 -4.29 -3.77 -2.48
CA SER A 130 -3.53 -2.81 -1.66
C SER A 130 -2.91 -3.47 -0.44
N TYR A 131 -3.63 -4.36 0.24
CA TYR A 131 -3.09 -5.16 1.34
C TYR A 131 -1.89 -6.01 0.90
N LEU A 132 -2.04 -6.77 -0.19
CA LEU A 132 -0.97 -7.66 -0.68
C LEU A 132 0.25 -6.87 -1.14
N PHE A 133 0.07 -5.80 -1.91
CA PHE A 133 1.20 -5.01 -2.42
C PHE A 133 1.90 -4.22 -1.32
N THR A 134 1.19 -3.63 -0.38
CA THR A 134 1.81 -2.94 0.76
C THR A 134 2.50 -3.92 1.69
N LEU A 135 1.92 -5.10 1.93
CA LEU A 135 2.56 -6.15 2.72
C LEU A 135 3.85 -6.62 2.06
N LEU A 136 3.81 -6.94 0.76
CA LEU A 136 4.98 -7.36 0.00
C LEU A 136 6.08 -6.30 0.03
N TRP A 137 5.74 -5.05 -0.23
CA TRP A 137 6.68 -3.94 -0.17
C TRP A 137 7.34 -3.82 1.20
N ARG A 138 6.54 -3.85 2.28
CA ARG A 138 7.06 -3.74 3.65
C ARG A 138 7.93 -4.92 4.05
N LEU A 139 7.61 -6.13 3.61
CA LEU A 139 8.47 -7.30 3.83
C LEU A 139 9.81 -7.16 3.09
N ILE A 140 9.81 -6.65 1.85
CA ILE A 140 11.03 -6.34 1.10
C ILE A 140 11.83 -5.25 1.83
N TYR A 141 11.16 -4.17 2.26
CA TYR A 141 11.80 -3.09 3.02
C TYR A 141 12.49 -3.64 4.28
N ILE A 142 11.82 -4.47 5.07
CA ILE A 142 12.40 -5.09 6.25
C ILE A 142 13.59 -5.98 5.87
N ALA A 143 13.47 -6.80 4.83
CA ALA A 143 14.54 -7.70 4.40
C ALA A 143 15.80 -6.95 3.97
N VAL A 144 15.64 -5.82 3.28
CA VAL A 144 16.76 -5.02 2.77
C VAL A 144 17.33 -4.10 3.84
N PHE A 145 16.49 -3.31 4.52
CA PHE A 145 16.95 -2.21 5.38
C PHE A 145 17.15 -2.59 6.85
N THR A 146 16.70 -3.78 7.30
CA THR A 146 16.97 -4.31 8.64
C THR A 146 18.04 -5.40 8.66
N SER A 147 18.66 -5.68 7.52
CA SER A 147 19.76 -6.63 7.46
C SER A 147 20.99 -6.08 8.21
N PRO A 148 21.78 -6.94 8.89
CA PRO A 148 22.96 -6.52 9.65
C PRO A 148 23.99 -5.74 8.83
N SER A 149 24.01 -5.94 7.51
CA SER A 149 24.89 -5.22 6.56
C SER A 149 24.61 -3.73 6.48
N PHE A 150 23.39 -3.30 6.76
CA PHE A 150 22.98 -1.88 6.74
C PHE A 150 22.96 -1.22 8.13
N MET A 151 23.08 -2.01 9.20
CA MET A 151 23.11 -1.50 10.59
C MET A 151 24.50 -1.31 11.16
N ARG A 152 25.56 -1.78 10.47
CA ARG A 152 26.97 -1.60 10.91
C ARG A 152 27.59 -0.32 10.38
#